data_a51bac54a4df8900bf646f963d42c8d7
#
_entry.id   a51bac54a4df8900bf646f963d42c8d7
#
_cell.length_a   1.000
_cell.length_b   1.000
_cell.length_c   1.000
_cell.angle_alpha   90.00
_cell.angle_beta   90.00
_cell.angle_gamma   90.00
#
_symmetry.space_group_name_H-M   'P 1'
#
loop_
_entity.id
_entity.type
_entity.pdbx_description
1 polymer ?
#
loop_
_entity_poly.entity_id
_entity_poly.type
_entity_poly.pdbx_seq_one_letter_code
_entity_poly.pdbx_strand_id
1 'polypeptide(L)'
;MAENGAQLDAATAASMISGYRTNNGLPSVSIDPDLMNLALAQAQAMASRDALDHNAGRTFNERLKAHGYRARAAAENIGAGYHTLAEAFSGWRDSPPHRANMLLDGATRMGIAAVYTPKSKYKVFWALILADPAEAHR
;
A
#
# COMPACT_ATOMS: atom_id res chain seq x y z
N MET A 1 3.46 -12.60 8.20
CA MET A 1 3.13 -13.93 8.67
C MET A 1 1.84 -13.93 9.48
N ALA A 2 1.16 -15.02 9.43
CA ALA A 2 -0.10 -15.14 10.18
C ALA A 2 0.13 -14.98 11.69
N GLU A 3 1.29 -15.33 12.19
CA GLU A 3 1.57 -15.20 13.63
C GLU A 3 1.44 -13.76 14.10
N ASN A 4 1.50 -12.80 13.19
CA ASN A 4 1.35 -11.39 13.56
C ASN A 4 -0.08 -10.93 13.56
N GLY A 5 -1.02 -11.83 13.38
CA GLY A 5 -2.44 -11.50 13.39
C GLY A 5 -2.95 -10.88 12.11
N ALA A 6 -2.09 -10.65 11.14
CA ALA A 6 -2.48 -10.09 9.84
C ALA A 6 -2.36 -11.18 8.78
N GLN A 7 -3.31 -11.19 7.85
CA GLN A 7 -3.32 -12.13 6.72
C GLN A 7 -2.89 -11.37 5.48
N LEU A 8 -1.62 -11.53 5.09
CA LEU A 8 -1.11 -10.87 3.90
C LEU A 8 -0.25 -11.81 3.08
N ASP A 9 -0.66 -11.98 1.84
CA ASP A 9 0.11 -12.63 0.79
C ASP A 9 0.22 -11.59 -0.33
N ALA A 10 1.43 -11.09 -0.57
CA ALA A 10 1.62 -10.02 -1.54
C ALA A 10 1.21 -10.44 -2.95
N ALA A 11 1.43 -11.70 -3.32
CA ALA A 11 1.03 -12.18 -4.65
C ALA A 11 -0.49 -12.16 -4.80
N THR A 12 -1.21 -12.55 -3.74
CA THR A 12 -2.67 -12.49 -3.74
C THR A 12 -3.14 -11.04 -3.82
N ALA A 13 -2.48 -10.15 -3.09
CA ALA A 13 -2.83 -8.73 -3.14
C ALA A 13 -2.65 -8.17 -4.55
N ALA A 14 -1.54 -8.51 -5.20
CA ALA A 14 -1.28 -8.06 -6.57
C ALA A 14 -2.35 -8.57 -7.54
N SER A 15 -2.78 -9.82 -7.37
CA SER A 15 -3.86 -10.39 -8.17
C SER A 15 -5.18 -9.67 -7.97
N MET A 16 -5.53 -9.38 -6.71
CA MET A 16 -6.78 -8.70 -6.39
C MET A 16 -6.81 -7.28 -6.97
N ILE A 17 -5.73 -6.54 -6.75
CA ILE A 17 -5.63 -5.18 -7.25
C ILE A 17 -5.62 -5.18 -8.79
N SER A 18 -4.86 -6.09 -9.40
CA SER A 18 -4.81 -6.19 -10.86
C SER A 18 -6.17 -6.54 -11.46
N GLY A 19 -6.90 -7.48 -10.85
CA GLY A 19 -8.24 -7.84 -11.30
C GLY A 19 -9.19 -6.66 -11.24
N TYR A 20 -9.14 -5.91 -10.15
CA TYR A 20 -9.97 -4.73 -10.01
C TYR A 20 -9.63 -3.68 -11.06
N ARG A 21 -8.34 -3.46 -11.31
CA ARG A 21 -7.89 -2.51 -12.32
C ARG A 21 -8.30 -2.95 -13.73
N THR A 22 -8.07 -4.20 -14.07
CA THR A 22 -8.43 -4.67 -15.42
C THR A 22 -9.93 -4.62 -15.65
N ASN A 23 -10.74 -4.88 -14.63
CA ASN A 23 -12.20 -4.71 -14.71
C ASN A 23 -12.59 -3.27 -14.97
N ASN A 24 -11.70 -2.33 -14.71
CA ASN A 24 -11.93 -0.91 -14.95
C ASN A 24 -11.12 -0.37 -16.13
N GLY A 25 -10.61 -1.25 -16.98
CA GLY A 25 -9.91 -0.86 -18.19
C GLY A 25 -8.48 -0.40 -18.00
N LEU A 26 -7.86 -0.75 -16.88
CA LEU A 26 -6.49 -0.32 -16.57
C LEU A 26 -5.54 -1.52 -16.56
N PRO A 27 -4.24 -1.30 -16.82
CA PRO A 27 -3.29 -2.40 -16.81
C PRO A 27 -3.10 -3.00 -15.41
N SER A 28 -2.69 -4.26 -15.39
CA SER A 28 -2.35 -4.91 -14.13
C SER A 28 -1.09 -4.28 -13.52
N VAL A 29 -0.87 -4.57 -12.23
CA VAL A 29 0.32 -4.09 -11.52
C VAL A 29 1.13 -5.28 -11.04
N SER A 30 2.45 -5.11 -10.97
CA SER A 30 3.34 -6.14 -10.46
C SER A 30 4.04 -5.65 -9.21
N ILE A 31 4.47 -6.60 -8.38
CA ILE A 31 5.14 -6.27 -7.12
C ILE A 31 6.51 -5.66 -7.42
N ASP A 32 6.79 -4.55 -6.74
CA ASP A 32 8.05 -3.83 -6.84
C ASP A 32 8.73 -3.90 -5.47
N PRO A 33 9.94 -4.47 -5.38
CA PRO A 33 10.62 -4.60 -4.09
C PRO A 33 10.84 -3.26 -3.38
N ASP A 34 11.11 -2.20 -4.13
CA ASP A 34 11.28 -0.87 -3.52
C ASP A 34 9.98 -0.38 -2.91
N LEU A 35 8.87 -0.57 -3.60
CA LEU A 35 7.56 -0.18 -3.07
C LEU A 35 7.15 -1.06 -1.90
N MET A 36 7.55 -2.33 -1.91
CA MET A 36 7.32 -3.20 -0.76
C MET A 36 8.03 -2.66 0.48
N ASN A 37 9.29 -2.24 0.31
CA ASN A 37 10.07 -1.68 1.43
C ASN A 37 9.49 -0.36 1.91
N LEU A 38 9.05 0.49 0.99
CA LEU A 38 8.42 1.77 1.35
C LEU A 38 7.10 1.55 2.10
N ALA A 39 6.29 0.60 1.64
CA ALA A 39 5.03 0.27 2.31
C ALA A 39 5.28 -0.27 3.71
N LEU A 40 6.27 -1.16 3.86
CA LEU A 40 6.61 -1.72 5.16
C LEU A 40 7.06 -0.64 6.12
N ALA A 41 7.94 0.26 5.68
CA ALA A 41 8.43 1.35 6.51
C ALA A 41 7.28 2.25 6.99
N GLN A 42 6.33 2.52 6.11
CA GLN A 42 5.17 3.34 6.47
C GLN A 42 4.29 2.63 7.50
N ALA A 43 4.00 1.36 7.27
CA ALA A 43 3.18 0.60 8.22
C ALA A 43 3.88 0.52 9.59
N GLN A 44 5.20 0.33 9.61
CA GLN A 44 5.97 0.31 10.84
C GLN A 44 5.95 1.68 11.54
N ALA A 45 6.06 2.76 10.79
CA ALA A 45 6.03 4.11 11.37
C ALA A 45 4.67 4.40 12.02
N MET A 46 3.58 3.99 11.35
CA MET A 46 2.25 4.15 11.92
C MET A 46 2.08 3.30 13.17
N ALA A 47 2.57 2.06 13.13
CA ALA A 47 2.48 1.15 14.27
C ALA A 47 3.25 1.70 15.48
N SER A 48 4.44 2.25 15.25
CA SER A 48 5.26 2.78 16.33
C SER A 48 4.65 4.04 16.95
N ARG A 49 3.88 4.80 16.19
CA ARG A 49 3.19 6.00 16.68
C ARG A 49 1.76 5.73 17.11
N ASP A 50 1.27 4.52 16.83
CA ASP A 50 -0.12 4.14 17.08
C ASP A 50 -1.09 5.15 16.46
N ALA A 51 -0.81 5.54 15.21
CA ALA A 51 -1.58 6.57 14.52
C ALA A 51 -1.72 6.24 13.03
N LEU A 52 -2.93 6.41 12.53
CA LEU A 52 -3.22 6.28 11.10
C LEU A 52 -2.93 7.63 10.43
N ASP A 53 -1.77 7.75 9.81
CA ASP A 53 -1.27 9.02 9.30
C ASP A 53 -0.32 8.78 8.14
N HIS A 54 -0.62 9.32 6.95
CA HIS A 54 0.28 9.25 5.80
C HIS A 54 1.65 9.84 6.12
N ASN A 55 1.69 10.83 7.00
CA ASN A 55 2.91 11.57 7.32
C ASN A 55 3.54 11.13 8.63
N ALA A 56 3.42 9.86 8.99
CA ALA A 56 4.00 9.31 10.20
C ALA A 56 5.53 9.26 10.04
N GLY A 57 6.19 10.38 10.22
CA GLY A 57 7.62 10.56 10.01
C GLY A 57 7.89 11.53 8.90
N ARG A 58 7.60 11.15 7.65
CA ARG A 58 7.81 11.99 6.47
C ARG A 58 6.59 11.91 5.56
N THR A 59 6.43 12.94 4.72
CA THR A 59 5.37 12.89 3.72
C THR A 59 5.67 11.78 2.70
N PHE A 60 4.64 11.36 1.98
CA PHE A 60 4.80 10.31 0.97
C PHE A 60 5.84 10.73 -0.08
N ASN A 61 5.76 11.95 -0.57
CA ASN A 61 6.72 12.43 -1.57
C ASN A 61 8.15 12.45 -1.02
N GLU A 62 8.33 12.86 0.24
CA GLU A 62 9.65 12.84 0.88
C GLU A 62 10.18 11.42 0.99
N ARG A 63 9.31 10.48 1.29
CA ARG A 63 9.71 9.08 1.43
C ARG A 63 10.15 8.48 0.09
N LEU A 64 9.42 8.78 -0.99
CA LEU A 64 9.82 8.36 -2.33
C LEU A 64 11.20 8.92 -2.69
N LYS A 65 11.38 10.22 -2.45
CA LYS A 65 12.63 10.89 -2.73
C LYS A 65 13.80 10.33 -1.94
N ALA A 66 13.58 10.14 -0.64
CA ALA A 66 14.64 9.63 0.23
C ALA A 66 15.08 8.23 -0.16
N HIS A 67 14.17 7.44 -0.71
CA HIS A 67 14.47 6.09 -1.19
C HIS A 67 15.06 6.09 -2.61
N GLY A 68 15.08 7.23 -3.27
CA GLY A 68 15.54 7.32 -4.63
C GLY A 68 14.55 6.77 -5.64
N TYR A 69 13.29 6.63 -5.27
CA TYR A 69 12.29 6.09 -6.17
C TYR A 69 11.72 7.20 -7.05
N ARG A 70 11.90 7.06 -8.35
CA ARG A 70 11.42 8.03 -9.31
C ARG A 70 10.14 7.54 -9.96
N ALA A 71 9.09 8.33 -9.85
CA ALA A 71 7.79 7.98 -10.39
C ALA A 71 7.17 9.17 -11.10
N ARG A 72 6.48 8.89 -12.19
CA ARG A 72 5.67 9.90 -12.88
C ARG A 72 4.39 10.17 -12.10
N ALA A 73 3.88 9.14 -11.44
CA ALA A 73 2.72 9.24 -10.58
C ALA A 73 2.81 8.16 -9.52
N ALA A 74 2.34 8.44 -8.33
CA ALA A 74 2.29 7.46 -7.26
C ALA A 74 1.17 7.81 -6.30
N ALA A 75 0.60 6.79 -5.65
CA ALA A 75 -0.47 6.99 -4.70
C ALA A 75 -0.32 5.99 -3.57
N GLU A 76 -0.80 6.38 -2.39
CA GLU A 76 -0.72 5.54 -1.19
C GLU A 76 -2.08 5.45 -0.52
N ASN A 77 -2.49 4.22 -0.20
CA ASN A 77 -3.63 3.97 0.69
C ASN A 77 -3.08 3.46 2.00
N ILE A 78 -3.62 3.96 3.10
CA ILE A 78 -3.31 3.42 4.42
C ILE A 78 -4.59 2.94 5.07
N GLY A 79 -4.45 2.08 6.07
CA GLY A 79 -5.59 1.55 6.80
C GLY A 79 -5.16 1.03 8.15
N ALA A 80 -6.12 0.93 9.06
CA ALA A 80 -5.88 0.42 10.40
C ALA A 80 -7.09 -0.38 10.85
N GLY A 81 -6.84 -1.48 11.55
CA GLY A 81 -7.91 -2.29 12.12
C GLY A 81 -8.39 -3.44 11.25
N TYR A 82 -7.98 -3.50 10.01
CA TYR A 82 -8.36 -4.63 9.15
C TYR A 82 -7.49 -5.84 9.49
N HIS A 83 -8.10 -6.99 9.70
CA HIS A 83 -7.38 -8.21 10.07
C HIS A 83 -6.99 -9.06 8.87
N THR A 84 -7.62 -8.84 7.73
CA THR A 84 -7.35 -9.61 6.52
C THR A 84 -7.17 -8.68 5.33
N LEU A 85 -6.51 -9.22 4.31
CA LEU A 85 -6.35 -8.52 3.04
C LEU A 85 -7.71 -8.19 2.43
N ALA A 86 -8.65 -9.12 2.48
CA ALA A 86 -9.98 -8.91 1.91
C ALA A 86 -10.69 -7.73 2.58
N GLU A 87 -10.56 -7.62 3.90
CA GLU A 87 -11.15 -6.49 4.64
C GLU A 87 -10.52 -5.17 4.24
N ALA A 88 -9.19 -5.14 4.16
CA ALA A 88 -8.47 -3.92 3.76
C ALA A 88 -8.88 -3.49 2.35
N PHE A 89 -8.90 -4.45 1.42
CA PHE A 89 -9.29 -4.17 0.04
C PHE A 89 -10.72 -3.63 -0.03
N SER A 90 -11.66 -4.25 0.68
CA SER A 90 -13.05 -3.80 0.69
C SER A 90 -13.17 -2.38 1.24
N GLY A 91 -12.46 -2.10 2.34
CA GLY A 91 -12.48 -0.77 2.93
C GLY A 91 -11.97 0.29 1.97
N TRP A 92 -10.89 0.00 1.28
CA TRP A 92 -10.33 0.94 0.30
C TRP A 92 -11.24 1.07 -0.92
N ARG A 93 -11.80 -0.03 -1.40
CA ARG A 93 -12.69 -0.01 -2.56
C ARG A 93 -13.95 0.83 -2.29
N ASP A 94 -14.46 0.78 -1.07
CA ASP A 94 -15.70 1.45 -0.71
C ASP A 94 -15.51 2.93 -0.38
N SER A 95 -14.26 3.40 -0.35
CA SER A 95 -13.94 4.80 -0.07
C SER A 95 -13.47 5.47 -1.37
N PRO A 96 -14.21 6.47 -1.88
CA PRO A 96 -13.85 7.07 -3.18
C PRO A 96 -12.41 7.53 -3.31
N PRO A 97 -11.79 8.23 -2.33
CA PRO A 97 -10.38 8.62 -2.50
C PRO A 97 -9.43 7.43 -2.53
N HIS A 98 -9.69 6.41 -1.72
CA HIS A 98 -8.84 5.21 -1.72
C HIS A 98 -9.02 4.39 -2.99
N ARG A 99 -10.26 4.32 -3.48
CA ARG A 99 -10.55 3.64 -4.73
C ARG A 99 -9.82 4.31 -5.89
N ALA A 100 -9.83 5.64 -5.93
CA ALA A 100 -9.14 6.39 -6.97
C ALA A 100 -7.64 6.07 -6.98
N ASN A 101 -7.05 5.90 -5.81
CA ASN A 101 -5.62 5.55 -5.71
C ASN A 101 -5.33 4.15 -6.26
N MET A 102 -6.22 3.19 -6.02
CA MET A 102 -6.06 1.85 -6.59
C MET A 102 -6.24 1.84 -8.10
N LEU A 103 -6.97 2.81 -8.62
CA LEU A 103 -7.22 2.95 -10.06
C LEU A 103 -6.31 4.01 -10.69
N LEU A 104 -5.19 4.32 -10.06
CA LEU A 104 -4.25 5.32 -10.56
C LEU A 104 -3.87 5.03 -12.01
N ASP A 105 -4.11 6.00 -12.88
CA ASP A 105 -3.81 5.86 -14.29
C ASP A 105 -2.30 5.74 -14.49
N GLY A 106 -1.89 4.84 -15.36
CA GLY A 106 -0.47 4.63 -15.67
C GLY A 106 0.26 3.75 -14.68
N ALA A 107 -0.31 3.42 -13.52
CA ALA A 107 0.38 2.59 -12.55
C ALA A 107 0.61 1.18 -13.10
N THR A 108 1.82 0.66 -12.91
CA THR A 108 2.19 -0.69 -13.29
C THR A 108 2.91 -1.45 -12.18
N ARG A 109 3.18 -0.79 -11.06
CA ARG A 109 3.95 -1.37 -9.94
C ARG A 109 3.23 -1.13 -8.63
N MET A 110 3.43 -2.03 -7.68
CA MET A 110 2.81 -1.88 -6.37
C MET A 110 3.67 -2.47 -5.25
N GLY A 111 3.41 -1.99 -4.03
CA GLY A 111 3.91 -2.60 -2.81
C GLY A 111 2.84 -2.57 -1.76
N ILE A 112 2.86 -3.51 -0.83
CA ILE A 112 1.87 -3.59 0.24
C ILE A 112 2.51 -4.18 1.48
N ALA A 113 2.08 -3.69 2.65
CA ALA A 113 2.57 -4.21 3.93
C ALA A 113 1.47 -4.13 4.97
N ALA A 114 1.52 -5.05 5.92
CA ALA A 114 0.66 -5.05 7.09
C ALA A 114 1.54 -5.32 8.30
N VAL A 115 1.41 -4.50 9.34
CA VAL A 115 2.18 -4.64 10.58
C VAL A 115 1.23 -4.80 11.75
N TYR A 116 1.41 -5.89 12.48
CA TYR A 116 0.60 -6.20 13.65
C TYR A 116 1.27 -5.60 14.90
N THR A 117 0.46 -4.90 15.70
CA THR A 117 0.93 -4.34 16.97
C THR A 117 -0.16 -4.60 18.02
N PRO A 118 0.02 -5.62 18.85
CA PRO A 118 -1.06 -6.10 19.75
C PRO A 118 -1.48 -5.09 20.80
N LYS A 119 -0.64 -4.13 21.14
CA LYS A 119 -0.96 -3.14 22.16
C LYS A 119 -1.75 -1.95 21.61
N SER A 120 -1.85 -1.82 20.30
CA SER A 120 -2.62 -0.75 19.68
C SER A 120 -4.10 -1.07 19.73
N LYS A 121 -4.93 -0.03 19.82
CA LYS A 121 -6.37 -0.20 19.65
C LYS A 121 -6.72 -0.66 18.24
N TYR A 122 -5.87 -0.35 17.27
CA TYR A 122 -6.09 -0.73 15.87
C TYR A 122 -5.63 -2.14 15.56
N LYS A 123 -4.61 -2.65 16.25
CA LYS A 123 -4.02 -3.98 16.09
C LYS A 123 -3.19 -4.15 14.83
N VAL A 124 -3.66 -3.70 13.68
CA VAL A 124 -2.96 -3.90 12.40
C VAL A 124 -2.94 -2.59 11.62
N PHE A 125 -1.78 -2.27 11.08
CA PHE A 125 -1.61 -1.09 10.20
C PHE A 125 -1.21 -1.55 8.81
N TRP A 126 -1.85 -0.97 7.79
CA TRP A 126 -1.70 -1.34 6.38
C TRP A 126 -1.21 -0.18 5.55
N ALA A 127 -0.35 -0.45 4.58
CA ALA A 127 0.03 0.54 3.58
C ALA A 127 0.08 -0.13 2.22
N LEU A 128 -0.49 0.51 1.21
CA LEU A 128 -0.50 0.07 -0.18
C LEU A 128 0.00 1.23 -1.03
N ILE A 129 0.97 0.96 -1.90
CA ILE A 129 1.50 1.98 -2.80
C ILE A 129 1.37 1.46 -4.22
N LEU A 130 0.86 2.31 -5.11
CA LEU A 130 0.88 2.08 -6.54
C LEU A 130 1.70 3.16 -7.21
N ALA A 131 2.41 2.81 -8.28
CA ALA A 131 3.25 3.78 -8.97
C ALA A 131 3.33 3.53 -10.46
N ASP A 132 3.50 4.63 -11.19
CA ASP A 132 3.91 4.65 -12.57
C ASP A 132 5.40 5.02 -12.55
N PRO A 133 6.31 4.04 -12.60
CA PRO A 133 7.72 4.34 -12.42
C PRO A 133 8.28 5.13 -13.59
N ALA A 134 9.20 6.03 -13.29
CA ALA A 134 9.93 6.72 -14.33
C ALA A 134 10.83 5.74 -15.05
N GLU A 135 11.18 6.07 -16.28
CA GLU A 135 11.90 5.18 -17.14
C GLU A 135 13.22 4.68 -16.55
N ALA A 136 13.84 5.50 -15.71
CA ALA A 136 15.11 5.14 -15.09
C ALA A 136 15.01 3.90 -14.18
N HIS A 137 13.81 3.44 -13.89
CA HIS A 137 13.60 2.25 -13.05
C HIS A 137 13.51 0.96 -13.82
N ARG A 138 13.73 1.00 -15.10
CA ARG A 138 13.71 -0.23 -15.89
C ARG A 138 14.98 -1.01 -15.73
#